data_35b66db8c8c1e1d2fa3a6193f96b6cb6
#
_entry.id   35b66db8c8c1e1d2fa3a6193f96b6cb6
#
_cell.length_a   1.000
_cell.length_b   1.000
_cell.length_c   1.000
_cell.angle_alpha   90.00
_cell.angle_beta   90.00
_cell.angle_gamma   90.00
#
_symmetry.space_group_name_H-M   'P 1'
#
loop_
_entity.id
_entity.type
_entity.pdbx_description
1 polymer ?
#
loop_
_entity_poly.entity_id
_entity_poly.type
_entity_poly.pdbx_seq_one_letter_code
_entity_poly.pdbx_strand_id
1 'polypeptide(L)'
;MPVHLTPLPAGRFDEWQRAARQRLIDGNRASGRRLGHDAAAYADEFFDGVLPQGAKTPTARVMRIVDERRRELGTLWLVLAGRKLFLLDLAVASELTELQNDELVARIVTIARDMGATQISAPLFPQDAAGHALVEGRGFGVASIQMVLEPLPARDVSSQVVVAPMTAERFPRFLTDSEEGFAQDLVASGRFTPEEAAAESRRQLREELPDGLDTEGQTFYTAAVDGVEVGILWLGMRERDGRPHAFVLDIEVAADQRRKGYGRELMHAAEREARRLGADSIGLHVFGFNSAAVELYEGLGYRRTEESLLRDL
;
A
#
# COMPACT_ATOMS: atom_id res chain seq x y z
N MET A 1 -7.09 32.69 -4.57
CA MET A 1 -6.88 32.96 -6.01
C MET A 1 -7.04 31.64 -6.72
N PRO A 2 -7.84 31.57 -7.80
CA PRO A 2 -8.08 30.31 -8.51
C PRO A 2 -6.80 29.75 -9.11
N VAL A 3 -6.77 28.39 -9.20
CA VAL A 3 -5.68 27.66 -9.83
C VAL A 3 -6.09 27.10 -11.18
N HIS A 4 -5.14 27.02 -12.10
CA HIS A 4 -5.33 26.42 -13.42
C HIS A 4 -4.29 25.34 -13.66
N LEU A 5 -4.67 24.30 -14.41
CA LEU A 5 -3.78 23.25 -14.87
C LEU A 5 -3.41 23.49 -16.33
N THR A 6 -2.14 23.51 -16.63
CA THR A 6 -1.61 23.64 -17.99
C THR A 6 -0.60 22.52 -18.26
N PRO A 7 -0.56 21.92 -19.46
CA PRO A 7 0.43 20.90 -19.77
C PRO A 7 1.86 21.39 -19.48
N LEU A 8 2.71 20.49 -18.99
CA LEU A 8 4.13 20.76 -18.85
C LEU A 8 4.76 20.93 -20.25
N PRO A 9 5.50 22.00 -20.52
CA PRO A 9 6.20 22.16 -21.81
C PRO A 9 7.18 21.01 -22.05
N ALA A 10 7.22 20.50 -23.29
CA ALA A 10 8.06 19.34 -23.63
C ALA A 10 9.54 19.54 -23.26
N GLY A 11 10.08 20.75 -23.47
CA GLY A 11 11.47 21.06 -23.09
C GLY A 11 11.78 21.04 -21.59
N ARG A 12 10.76 20.93 -20.71
CA ARG A 12 10.93 20.82 -19.26
C ARG A 12 10.70 19.40 -18.72
N PHE A 13 10.35 18.47 -19.61
CA PHE A 13 9.95 17.13 -19.20
C PHE A 13 11.10 16.37 -18.51
N ASP A 14 12.30 16.39 -19.07
CA ASP A 14 13.45 15.66 -18.50
C ASP A 14 13.89 16.22 -17.14
N GLU A 15 13.79 17.54 -16.97
CA GLU A 15 14.06 18.19 -15.68
C GLU A 15 13.03 17.77 -14.63
N TRP A 16 11.74 17.82 -14.98
CA TRP A 16 10.66 17.38 -14.13
C TRP A 16 10.80 15.90 -13.76
N GLN A 17 11.07 15.02 -14.73
CA GLN A 17 11.20 13.58 -14.51
C GLN A 17 12.32 13.27 -13.54
N ARG A 18 13.48 13.90 -13.66
CA ARG A 18 14.59 13.74 -12.71
C ARG A 18 14.19 14.19 -11.30
N ALA A 19 13.50 15.31 -11.17
CA ALA A 19 13.04 15.83 -9.89
C ALA A 19 11.95 14.93 -9.27
N ALA A 20 10.97 14.46 -10.04
CA ALA A 20 9.92 13.58 -9.59
C ALA A 20 10.47 12.21 -9.17
N ARG A 21 11.44 11.66 -9.94
CA ARG A 21 12.16 10.44 -9.57
C ARG A 21 12.87 10.61 -8.23
N GLN A 22 13.56 11.74 -8.03
CA GLN A 22 14.25 12.00 -6.77
C GLN A 22 13.27 12.09 -5.58
N ARG A 23 12.11 12.77 -5.75
CA ARG A 23 11.06 12.82 -4.73
C ARG A 23 10.53 11.43 -4.38
N LEU A 24 10.34 10.56 -5.37
CA LEU A 24 9.91 9.17 -5.14
C LEU A 24 10.94 8.37 -4.34
N ILE A 25 12.23 8.52 -4.64
CA ILE A 25 13.34 7.90 -3.88
C ILE A 25 13.34 8.41 -2.44
N ASP A 26 13.31 9.73 -2.27
CA ASP A 26 13.37 10.36 -0.94
C ASP A 26 12.13 10.02 -0.12
N GLY A 27 10.96 9.98 -0.74
CA GLY A 27 9.70 9.56 -0.11
C GLY A 27 9.75 8.11 0.39
N ASN A 28 10.24 7.19 -0.44
CA ASN A 28 10.41 5.78 -0.04
C ASN A 28 11.38 5.63 1.12
N ARG A 29 12.52 6.32 1.08
CA ARG A 29 13.54 6.28 2.15
C ARG A 29 13.02 6.88 3.45
N ALA A 30 12.42 8.06 3.38
CA ALA A 30 11.92 8.77 4.56
C ALA A 30 10.76 8.03 5.24
N SER A 31 9.86 7.42 4.47
CA SER A 31 8.78 6.58 5.01
C SER A 31 9.30 5.24 5.52
N GLY A 32 10.47 4.81 5.06
CA GLY A 32 11.02 3.49 5.31
C GLY A 32 10.29 2.37 4.56
N ARG A 33 9.57 2.69 3.49
CA ARG A 33 8.96 1.68 2.63
C ARG A 33 10.01 0.89 1.84
N ARG A 34 10.98 1.61 1.28
CA ARG A 34 12.19 1.06 0.66
C ARG A 34 13.40 1.83 1.15
N LEU A 35 14.49 1.14 1.34
CA LEU A 35 15.71 1.74 1.89
C LEU A 35 16.82 1.76 0.81
N GLY A 36 17.89 2.44 1.10
CA GLY A 36 19.15 2.39 0.37
C GLY A 36 19.02 2.32 -1.14
N HIS A 37 19.53 1.24 -1.72
CA HIS A 37 19.55 1.01 -3.16
C HIS A 37 18.17 0.61 -3.73
N ASP A 38 17.37 -0.12 -2.97
CA ASP A 38 16.04 -0.58 -3.41
C ASP A 38 15.12 0.58 -3.77
N ALA A 39 15.22 1.71 -3.07
CA ALA A 39 14.43 2.89 -3.37
C ALA A 39 14.76 3.48 -4.75
N ALA A 40 16.04 3.45 -5.15
CA ALA A 40 16.47 3.94 -6.46
C ALA A 40 16.09 2.97 -7.58
N ALA A 41 16.34 1.67 -7.39
CA ALA A 41 15.98 0.62 -8.34
C ALA A 41 14.46 0.61 -8.61
N TYR A 42 13.67 0.68 -7.53
CA TYR A 42 12.22 0.79 -7.66
C TYR A 42 11.79 2.04 -8.44
N ALA A 43 12.41 3.19 -8.18
CA ALA A 43 12.06 4.41 -8.89
C ALA A 43 12.35 4.29 -10.41
N ASP A 44 13.45 3.67 -10.79
CA ASP A 44 13.79 3.43 -12.19
C ASP A 44 12.75 2.53 -12.87
N GLU A 45 12.48 1.37 -12.28
CA GLU A 45 11.47 0.43 -12.78
C GLU A 45 10.07 1.05 -12.85
N PHE A 46 9.70 1.82 -11.82
CA PHE A 46 8.41 2.50 -11.77
C PHE A 46 8.26 3.52 -12.91
N PHE A 47 9.26 4.38 -13.13
CA PHE A 47 9.20 5.37 -14.19
C PHE A 47 9.20 4.73 -15.58
N ASP A 48 9.98 3.68 -15.80
CA ASP A 48 10.01 2.92 -17.07
C ASP A 48 8.66 2.25 -17.34
N GLY A 49 8.03 1.67 -16.33
CA GLY A 49 6.72 1.05 -16.45
C GLY A 49 5.57 2.04 -16.69
N VAL A 50 5.60 3.18 -15.99
CA VAL A 50 4.50 4.16 -16.01
C VAL A 50 4.63 5.16 -17.16
N LEU A 51 5.86 5.46 -17.62
CA LEU A 51 6.16 6.37 -18.70
C LEU A 51 6.95 5.71 -19.86
N PRO A 52 6.46 4.59 -20.44
CA PRO A 52 7.22 3.83 -21.44
C PRO A 52 7.54 4.60 -22.71
N GLN A 53 6.84 5.72 -22.96
CA GLN A 53 7.08 6.63 -24.08
C GLN A 53 7.45 8.05 -23.60
N GLY A 54 7.90 8.17 -22.33
CA GLY A 54 8.24 9.46 -21.71
C GLY A 54 7.08 10.45 -21.79
N ALA A 55 7.36 11.68 -22.24
CA ALA A 55 6.36 12.74 -22.40
C ALA A 55 5.19 12.41 -23.36
N LYS A 56 5.34 11.37 -24.18
CA LYS A 56 4.33 10.95 -25.18
C LYS A 56 3.44 9.82 -24.67
N THR A 57 3.62 9.36 -23.44
CA THR A 57 2.78 8.31 -22.85
C THR A 57 1.32 8.75 -22.81
N PRO A 58 0.40 8.10 -23.57
CA PRO A 58 -0.96 8.63 -23.77
C PRO A 58 -1.81 8.59 -22.51
N THR A 59 -1.51 7.69 -21.56
CA THR A 59 -2.20 7.53 -20.27
C THR A 59 -1.69 8.51 -19.23
N ALA A 60 -0.58 9.19 -19.44
CA ALA A 60 0.01 10.12 -18.48
C ALA A 60 -0.33 11.59 -18.79
N ARG A 61 -0.47 12.38 -17.73
CA ARG A 61 -0.61 13.84 -17.79
C ARG A 61 0.32 14.47 -16.77
N VAL A 62 1.33 15.18 -17.23
CA VAL A 62 2.18 16.03 -16.40
C VAL A 62 1.76 17.47 -16.62
N MET A 63 1.30 18.11 -15.53
CA MET A 63 0.68 19.41 -15.57
C MET A 63 1.42 20.38 -14.66
N ARG A 64 1.45 21.66 -15.03
CA ARG A 64 1.81 22.77 -14.14
C ARG A 64 0.56 23.29 -13.45
N ILE A 65 0.67 23.57 -12.17
CA ILE A 65 -0.31 24.30 -11.39
C ILE A 65 0.07 25.78 -11.47
N VAL A 66 -0.81 26.63 -11.98
CA VAL A 66 -0.54 28.07 -12.12
C VAL A 66 -1.69 28.88 -11.50
N ASP A 67 -1.36 30.06 -10.98
CA ASP A 67 -2.35 31.02 -10.50
C ASP A 67 -2.95 31.87 -11.67
N GLU A 68 -3.89 32.76 -11.36
CA GLU A 68 -4.52 33.68 -12.33
C GLU A 68 -3.50 34.56 -13.07
N ARG A 69 -2.37 34.86 -12.44
CA ARG A 69 -1.28 35.65 -13.05
C ARG A 69 -0.30 34.77 -13.81
N ARG A 70 -0.62 33.48 -14.04
CA ARG A 70 0.22 32.46 -14.68
C ARG A 70 1.55 32.18 -13.95
N ARG A 71 1.67 32.54 -12.69
CA ARG A 71 2.82 32.15 -11.88
C ARG A 71 2.68 30.67 -11.55
N GLU A 72 3.76 29.93 -11.70
CA GLU A 72 3.82 28.52 -11.39
C GLU A 72 3.82 28.32 -9.86
N LEU A 73 2.87 27.54 -9.39
CA LEU A 73 2.75 27.13 -7.98
C LEU A 73 3.34 25.73 -7.77
N GLY A 74 3.41 24.91 -8.82
CA GLY A 74 3.93 23.54 -8.74
C GLY A 74 3.61 22.72 -9.97
N THR A 75 3.79 21.40 -9.80
CA THR A 75 3.51 20.38 -10.81
C THR A 75 2.65 19.27 -10.25
N LEU A 76 1.91 18.61 -11.14
CA LEU A 76 1.02 17.50 -10.85
C LEU A 76 1.24 16.39 -11.88
N TRP A 77 1.36 15.14 -11.44
CA TRP A 77 1.46 13.98 -12.31
C TRP A 77 0.31 13.03 -12.12
N LEU A 78 -0.45 12.80 -13.18
CA LEU A 78 -1.62 11.93 -13.25
C LEU A 78 -1.38 10.81 -14.26
N VAL A 79 -1.82 9.60 -13.94
CA VAL A 79 -1.73 8.43 -14.82
C VAL A 79 -3.01 7.62 -14.76
N LEU A 80 -3.60 7.34 -15.93
CA LEU A 80 -4.73 6.44 -16.06
C LEU A 80 -4.23 5.00 -16.20
N ALA A 81 -4.67 4.11 -15.31
CA ALA A 81 -4.48 2.67 -15.43
C ALA A 81 -5.85 1.97 -15.22
N GLY A 82 -6.30 1.26 -16.24
CA GLY A 82 -7.65 0.72 -16.27
C GLY A 82 -8.70 1.84 -16.12
N ARG A 83 -9.53 1.76 -15.07
CA ARG A 83 -10.56 2.75 -14.75
C ARG A 83 -10.19 3.68 -13.58
N LYS A 84 -8.92 3.68 -13.16
CA LYS A 84 -8.42 4.52 -12.07
C LYS A 84 -7.45 5.56 -12.57
N LEU A 85 -7.66 6.81 -12.16
CA LEU A 85 -6.67 7.87 -12.34
C LEU A 85 -5.81 7.95 -11.08
N PHE A 86 -4.52 7.71 -11.22
CA PHE A 86 -3.56 7.81 -10.13
C PHE A 86 -2.97 9.22 -10.07
N LEU A 87 -3.01 9.85 -8.91
CA LEU A 87 -2.23 11.02 -8.56
C LEU A 87 -0.88 10.53 -8.01
N LEU A 88 0.15 10.54 -8.85
CA LEU A 88 1.44 9.93 -8.54
C LEU A 88 2.46 10.90 -7.95
N ASP A 89 2.35 12.19 -8.26
CA ASP A 89 3.24 13.22 -7.73
C ASP A 89 2.52 14.57 -7.68
N LEU A 90 2.66 15.25 -6.55
CA LEU A 90 2.26 16.64 -6.36
C LEU A 90 3.44 17.39 -5.75
N ALA A 91 4.05 18.28 -6.54
CA ALA A 91 5.15 19.10 -6.06
C ALA A 91 4.74 20.58 -6.09
N VAL A 92 4.65 21.19 -4.91
CA VAL A 92 4.29 22.60 -4.75
C VAL A 92 5.43 23.39 -4.09
N ALA A 93 5.64 24.63 -4.53
CA ALA A 93 6.69 25.49 -3.98
C ALA A 93 6.35 26.05 -2.60
N SER A 94 5.06 26.12 -2.27
CA SER A 94 4.51 26.51 -0.96
C SER A 94 3.16 25.85 -0.76
N GLU A 95 2.71 25.78 0.48
CA GLU A 95 1.37 25.25 0.80
C GLU A 95 0.29 25.97 -0.01
N LEU A 96 -0.60 25.18 -0.60
CA LEU A 96 -1.80 25.68 -1.25
C LEU A 96 -2.85 26.02 -0.18
N THR A 97 -3.63 27.08 -0.44
CA THR A 97 -4.76 27.39 0.43
C THR A 97 -5.87 26.35 0.25
N GLU A 98 -6.79 26.23 1.22
CA GLU A 98 -7.98 25.36 1.14
C GLU A 98 -8.74 25.55 -0.17
N LEU A 99 -9.01 26.81 -0.55
CA LEU A 99 -9.68 27.12 -1.80
C LEU A 99 -8.91 26.63 -3.04
N GLN A 100 -7.58 26.72 -3.02
CA GLN A 100 -6.74 26.22 -4.11
C GLN A 100 -6.75 24.69 -4.18
N ASN A 101 -6.76 24.01 -3.04
CA ASN A 101 -6.90 22.55 -2.97
C ASN A 101 -8.29 22.11 -3.49
N ASP A 102 -9.38 22.81 -3.11
CA ASP A 102 -10.73 22.52 -3.61
C ASP A 102 -10.80 22.63 -5.13
N GLU A 103 -10.27 23.72 -5.68
CA GLU A 103 -10.22 23.93 -7.13
C GLU A 103 -9.33 22.92 -7.84
N LEU A 104 -8.18 22.58 -7.27
CA LEU A 104 -7.27 21.60 -7.84
C LEU A 104 -7.93 20.23 -7.93
N VAL A 105 -8.59 19.78 -6.83
CA VAL A 105 -9.33 18.52 -6.84
C VAL A 105 -10.48 18.55 -7.85
N ALA A 106 -11.23 19.64 -7.97
CA ALA A 106 -12.30 19.75 -8.96
C ALA A 106 -11.75 19.60 -10.40
N ARG A 107 -10.58 20.16 -10.70
CA ARG A 107 -9.92 20.01 -12.01
C ARG A 107 -9.40 18.60 -12.23
N ILE A 108 -8.83 17.95 -11.20
CA ILE A 108 -8.40 16.54 -11.29
C ILE A 108 -9.62 15.65 -11.57
N VAL A 109 -10.75 15.87 -10.91
CA VAL A 109 -12.02 15.16 -11.16
C VAL A 109 -12.49 15.33 -12.61
N THR A 110 -12.41 16.54 -13.15
CA THR A 110 -12.75 16.78 -14.57
C THR A 110 -11.84 15.98 -15.49
N ILE A 111 -10.51 16.06 -15.29
CA ILE A 111 -9.54 15.29 -16.09
C ILE A 111 -9.80 13.79 -15.97
N ALA A 112 -10.07 13.30 -14.76
CA ALA A 112 -10.36 11.89 -14.53
C ALA A 112 -11.57 11.42 -15.36
N ARG A 113 -12.68 12.16 -15.34
CA ARG A 113 -13.88 11.86 -16.14
C ARG A 113 -13.61 11.92 -17.63
N ASP A 114 -12.89 12.94 -18.09
CA ASP A 114 -12.52 13.11 -19.51
C ASP A 114 -11.60 11.96 -20.00
N MET A 115 -10.80 11.38 -19.11
CA MET A 115 -9.98 10.20 -19.41
C MET A 115 -10.73 8.86 -19.22
N GLY A 116 -12.01 8.88 -18.81
CA GLY A 116 -12.83 7.68 -18.62
C GLY A 116 -12.57 6.94 -17.31
N ALA A 117 -11.94 7.60 -16.33
CA ALA A 117 -11.80 7.03 -15.00
C ALA A 117 -13.12 7.06 -14.23
N THR A 118 -13.29 6.09 -13.33
CA THR A 118 -14.41 6.03 -12.38
C THR A 118 -13.96 6.26 -10.95
N GLN A 119 -12.65 6.24 -10.73
CA GLN A 119 -12.03 6.44 -9.43
C GLN A 119 -10.74 7.26 -9.57
N ILE A 120 -10.38 7.99 -8.50
CA ILE A 120 -9.07 8.61 -8.34
C ILE A 120 -8.38 7.93 -7.17
N SER A 121 -7.13 7.50 -7.37
CA SER A 121 -6.26 6.93 -6.34
C SER A 121 -5.09 7.85 -6.06
N ALA A 122 -4.80 8.08 -4.78
CA ALA A 122 -3.67 8.88 -4.32
C ALA A 122 -2.83 8.02 -3.34
N PRO A 123 -1.75 7.38 -3.81
CA PRO A 123 -0.77 6.76 -2.94
C PRO A 123 0.10 7.85 -2.31
N LEU A 124 0.05 7.99 -1.00
CA LEU A 124 0.76 9.04 -0.25
C LEU A 124 1.72 8.44 0.76
N PHE A 125 2.91 9.02 0.87
CA PHE A 125 3.79 8.76 2.00
C PHE A 125 3.32 9.54 3.23
N PRO A 126 3.57 9.07 4.47
CA PRO A 126 3.15 9.77 5.69
C PRO A 126 3.66 11.21 5.81
N GLN A 127 4.82 11.50 5.20
CA GLN A 127 5.43 12.84 5.21
C GLN A 127 4.99 13.74 4.04
N ASP A 128 4.12 13.27 3.14
CA ASP A 128 3.61 14.06 2.01
C ASP A 128 2.51 15.02 2.47
N ALA A 129 2.91 16.12 3.13
CA ALA A 129 1.98 17.11 3.65
C ALA A 129 1.11 17.74 2.55
N ALA A 130 1.67 17.97 1.35
CA ALA A 130 0.91 18.57 0.24
C ALA A 130 -0.15 17.61 -0.30
N GLY A 131 0.19 16.33 -0.46
CA GLY A 131 -0.76 15.29 -0.86
C GLY A 131 -1.87 15.10 0.15
N HIS A 132 -1.54 15.01 1.45
CA HIS A 132 -2.54 14.90 2.52
C HIS A 132 -3.47 16.12 2.55
N ALA A 133 -2.94 17.35 2.53
CA ALA A 133 -3.73 18.56 2.48
C ALA A 133 -4.65 18.62 1.24
N LEU A 134 -4.21 18.08 0.10
CA LEU A 134 -5.02 18.03 -1.12
C LEU A 134 -6.23 17.10 -0.98
N VAL A 135 -6.10 15.96 -0.30
CA VAL A 135 -7.15 14.92 -0.26
C VAL A 135 -8.07 15.05 0.95
N GLU A 136 -7.61 15.70 2.03
CA GLU A 136 -8.36 15.84 3.28
C GLU A 136 -9.71 16.57 3.07
N GLY A 137 -10.80 15.99 3.58
CA GLY A 137 -12.15 16.55 3.48
C GLY A 137 -12.75 16.58 2.08
N ARG A 138 -12.09 15.99 1.06
CA ARG A 138 -12.49 16.07 -0.37
C ARG A 138 -12.94 14.74 -0.95
N GLY A 139 -13.54 13.89 -0.09
CA GLY A 139 -14.18 12.63 -0.51
C GLY A 139 -13.21 11.48 -0.79
N PHE A 140 -11.94 11.60 -0.37
CA PHE A 140 -11.00 10.50 -0.39
C PHE A 140 -11.09 9.72 0.92
N GLY A 141 -11.16 8.39 0.82
CA GLY A 141 -11.10 7.46 1.94
C GLY A 141 -9.85 6.60 1.87
N VAL A 142 -9.32 6.20 3.02
CA VAL A 142 -8.17 5.28 3.08
C VAL A 142 -8.62 3.90 2.61
N ALA A 143 -8.08 3.44 1.48
CA ALA A 143 -8.36 2.12 0.93
C ALA A 143 -7.43 1.06 1.52
N SER A 144 -6.15 1.40 1.71
CA SER A 144 -5.16 0.49 2.29
C SER A 144 -3.95 1.22 2.87
N ILE A 145 -3.25 0.55 3.77
CA ILE A 145 -2.08 1.05 4.48
C ILE A 145 -0.98 -0.01 4.43
N GLN A 146 0.23 0.41 4.08
CA GLN A 146 1.44 -0.40 4.25
C GLN A 146 2.10 -0.01 5.57
N MET A 147 2.46 -1.02 6.37
CA MET A 147 3.08 -0.78 7.69
C MET A 147 4.33 -1.63 7.87
N VAL A 148 5.26 -1.16 8.70
CA VAL A 148 6.50 -1.87 9.04
C VAL A 148 6.82 -1.70 10.53
N LEU A 149 7.34 -2.76 11.12
CA LEU A 149 7.98 -2.76 12.43
C LEU A 149 9.47 -3.04 12.26
N GLU A 150 10.31 -2.08 12.61
CA GLU A 150 11.77 -2.13 12.52
C GLU A 150 12.39 -1.23 13.60
N PRO A 151 13.40 -1.74 14.37
CA PRO A 151 13.86 -3.12 14.40
C PRO A 151 12.81 -4.06 15.04
N LEU A 152 12.92 -5.37 14.75
CA LEU A 152 12.06 -6.35 15.42
C LEU A 152 12.35 -6.40 16.93
N PRO A 153 11.36 -6.10 17.80
CA PRO A 153 11.60 -6.09 19.24
C PRO A 153 11.77 -7.51 19.79
N ALA A 154 12.68 -7.69 20.72
CA ALA A 154 12.77 -8.90 21.52
C ALA A 154 11.70 -8.84 22.63
N ARG A 155 10.47 -9.25 22.32
CA ARG A 155 9.39 -9.31 23.30
C ARG A 155 9.41 -10.66 23.98
N ASP A 156 9.64 -10.67 25.28
CA ASP A 156 9.42 -11.85 26.14
C ASP A 156 8.03 -11.69 26.79
N VAL A 157 6.99 -12.11 26.04
CA VAL A 157 5.60 -11.99 26.48
C VAL A 157 5.02 -13.39 26.62
N SER A 158 4.50 -13.70 27.79
CA SER A 158 3.68 -14.90 27.99
C SER A 158 2.50 -14.87 27.03
N SER A 159 2.26 -15.97 26.33
CA SER A 159 1.21 -16.09 25.32
C SER A 159 0.41 -17.37 25.57
N GLN A 160 -0.90 -17.27 25.51
CA GLN A 160 -1.80 -18.45 25.47
C GLN A 160 -1.85 -19.02 24.04
N VAL A 161 -1.59 -18.18 23.03
CA VAL A 161 -1.58 -18.60 21.62
C VAL A 161 -0.26 -19.29 21.31
N VAL A 162 -0.35 -20.56 20.95
CA VAL A 162 0.74 -21.38 20.47
C VAL A 162 0.61 -21.52 18.95
N VAL A 163 1.66 -21.20 18.21
CA VAL A 163 1.70 -21.41 16.74
C VAL A 163 2.52 -22.65 16.42
N ALA A 164 2.03 -23.44 15.49
CA ALA A 164 2.70 -24.63 14.98
C ALA A 164 2.67 -24.61 13.43
N PRO A 165 3.69 -25.20 12.75
CA PRO A 165 3.63 -25.31 11.30
C PRO A 165 2.32 -25.96 10.84
N MET A 166 1.72 -25.37 9.80
CA MET A 166 0.48 -25.89 9.21
C MET A 166 0.72 -27.23 8.56
N THR A 167 -0.18 -28.17 8.79
CA THR A 167 -0.08 -29.52 8.21
C THR A 167 -0.52 -29.53 6.74
N ALA A 168 -0.01 -30.48 5.95
CA ALA A 168 -0.44 -30.68 4.58
C ALA A 168 -1.96 -30.98 4.47
N GLU A 169 -2.56 -31.59 5.49
CA GLU A 169 -4.00 -31.84 5.55
C GLU A 169 -4.82 -30.54 5.73
N ARG A 170 -4.30 -29.58 6.52
CA ARG A 170 -4.97 -28.29 6.80
C ARG A 170 -4.83 -27.28 5.66
N PHE A 171 -3.74 -27.37 4.90
CA PHE A 171 -3.33 -26.38 3.90
C PHE A 171 -4.38 -26.17 2.77
N PRO A 172 -5.03 -27.20 2.17
CA PRO A 172 -6.05 -26.95 1.14
C PRO A 172 -7.22 -26.09 1.62
N ARG A 173 -7.66 -26.26 2.86
CA ARG A 173 -8.70 -25.42 3.44
C ARG A 173 -8.22 -23.99 3.65
N PHE A 174 -6.97 -23.82 4.12
CA PHE A 174 -6.36 -22.50 4.24
C PHE A 174 -6.37 -21.77 2.89
N LEU A 175 -5.97 -22.43 1.78
CA LEU A 175 -5.96 -21.81 0.46
C LEU A 175 -7.35 -21.32 0.04
N THR A 176 -8.39 -22.13 0.28
CA THR A 176 -9.76 -21.75 -0.06
C THR A 176 -10.23 -20.55 0.78
N ASP A 177 -10.03 -20.64 2.10
CA ASP A 177 -10.44 -19.59 3.03
C ASP A 177 -9.71 -18.25 2.72
N SER A 178 -8.38 -18.29 2.45
CA SER A 178 -7.59 -17.12 2.08
C SER A 178 -7.98 -16.53 0.72
N GLU A 179 -8.22 -17.36 -0.30
CA GLU A 179 -8.68 -16.88 -1.62
C GLU A 179 -10.00 -16.13 -1.51
N GLU A 180 -10.98 -16.73 -0.81
CA GLU A 180 -12.31 -16.14 -0.63
C GLU A 180 -12.26 -14.88 0.25
N GLY A 181 -11.55 -14.93 1.36
CA GLY A 181 -11.39 -13.80 2.28
C GLY A 181 -10.73 -12.60 1.61
N PHE A 182 -9.63 -12.84 0.90
CA PHE A 182 -8.93 -11.76 0.19
C PHE A 182 -9.78 -11.17 -0.94
N ALA A 183 -10.54 -11.99 -1.69
CA ALA A 183 -11.47 -11.48 -2.69
C ALA A 183 -12.56 -10.59 -2.06
N GLN A 184 -13.11 -10.98 -0.90
CA GLN A 184 -14.08 -10.15 -0.16
C GLN A 184 -13.47 -8.82 0.29
N ASP A 185 -12.24 -8.84 0.78
CA ASP A 185 -11.52 -7.63 1.20
C ASP A 185 -11.22 -6.69 0.02
N LEU A 186 -10.86 -7.23 -1.14
CA LEU A 186 -10.67 -6.44 -2.36
C LEU A 186 -11.97 -5.72 -2.77
N VAL A 187 -13.12 -6.38 -2.68
CA VAL A 187 -14.43 -5.75 -2.92
C VAL A 187 -14.74 -4.69 -1.87
N ALA A 188 -14.58 -5.03 -0.59
CA ALA A 188 -14.86 -4.12 0.53
C ALA A 188 -13.99 -2.86 0.52
N SER A 189 -12.77 -2.96 -0.04
CA SER A 189 -11.88 -1.81 -0.22
C SER A 189 -12.33 -0.83 -1.32
N GLY A 190 -13.38 -1.16 -2.09
CA GLY A 190 -13.84 -0.38 -3.24
C GLY A 190 -12.91 -0.42 -4.45
N ARG A 191 -11.88 -1.26 -4.45
CA ARG A 191 -10.84 -1.30 -5.49
C ARG A 191 -11.21 -2.17 -6.69
N PHE A 192 -12.08 -3.17 -6.50
CA PHE A 192 -12.43 -4.18 -7.49
C PHE A 192 -13.94 -4.49 -7.46
N THR A 193 -14.49 -4.84 -8.60
CA THR A 193 -15.79 -5.53 -8.67
C THR A 193 -15.66 -6.96 -8.13
N PRO A 194 -16.77 -7.65 -7.76
CA PRO A 194 -16.69 -9.04 -7.28
C PRO A 194 -15.98 -9.99 -8.25
N GLU A 195 -16.21 -9.84 -9.55
CA GLU A 195 -15.59 -10.69 -10.58
C GLU A 195 -14.09 -10.42 -10.72
N GLU A 196 -13.71 -9.13 -10.75
CA GLU A 196 -12.31 -8.72 -10.77
C GLU A 196 -11.58 -9.15 -9.50
N ALA A 197 -12.20 -9.03 -8.34
CA ALA A 197 -11.63 -9.41 -7.04
C ALA A 197 -11.32 -10.90 -6.97
N ALA A 198 -12.26 -11.77 -7.40
CA ALA A 198 -12.05 -13.20 -7.42
C ALA A 198 -10.93 -13.62 -8.39
N ALA A 199 -10.83 -12.96 -9.55
CA ALA A 199 -9.75 -13.22 -10.51
C ALA A 199 -8.40 -12.76 -9.98
N GLU A 200 -8.36 -11.60 -9.36
CA GLU A 200 -7.14 -11.00 -8.79
C GLU A 200 -6.64 -11.79 -7.57
N SER A 201 -7.53 -12.20 -6.66
CA SER A 201 -7.18 -13.04 -5.52
C SER A 201 -6.52 -14.34 -5.96
N ARG A 202 -7.15 -15.07 -6.92
CA ARG A 202 -6.56 -16.28 -7.50
C ARG A 202 -5.22 -16.05 -8.19
N ARG A 203 -5.05 -14.93 -8.88
CA ARG A 203 -3.80 -14.57 -9.56
C ARG A 203 -2.69 -14.39 -8.54
N GLN A 204 -2.92 -13.52 -7.53
CA GLN A 204 -1.93 -13.24 -6.50
C GLN A 204 -1.57 -14.49 -5.71
N LEU A 205 -2.54 -15.30 -5.31
CA LEU A 205 -2.28 -16.53 -4.56
C LEU A 205 -1.41 -17.51 -5.35
N ARG A 206 -1.63 -17.66 -6.67
CA ARG A 206 -0.77 -18.51 -7.52
C ARG A 206 0.63 -17.94 -7.72
N GLU A 207 0.77 -16.63 -7.78
CA GLU A 207 2.09 -15.98 -7.90
C GLU A 207 2.89 -16.08 -6.61
N GLU A 208 2.24 -15.93 -5.45
CA GLU A 208 2.90 -16.08 -4.15
C GLU A 208 3.18 -17.53 -3.79
N LEU A 209 2.41 -18.51 -4.32
CA LEU A 209 2.48 -19.93 -3.95
C LEU A 209 2.60 -20.85 -5.16
N PRO A 210 3.65 -20.71 -6.00
CA PRO A 210 3.82 -21.56 -7.18
C PRO A 210 3.95 -23.04 -6.84
N ASP A 211 4.56 -23.39 -5.69
CA ASP A 211 4.74 -24.76 -5.20
C ASP A 211 3.87 -25.06 -3.95
N GLY A 212 2.81 -24.27 -3.74
CA GLY A 212 1.87 -24.46 -2.62
C GLY A 212 2.55 -24.36 -1.26
N LEU A 213 2.36 -25.38 -0.42
CA LEU A 213 2.93 -25.45 0.92
C LEU A 213 4.47 -25.44 0.94
N ASP A 214 5.10 -25.97 -0.12
CA ASP A 214 6.55 -26.11 -0.24
C ASP A 214 7.21 -24.90 -0.93
N THR A 215 6.46 -23.83 -1.18
CA THR A 215 6.99 -22.60 -1.80
C THR A 215 8.10 -22.00 -0.94
N GLU A 216 9.28 -21.83 -1.55
CA GLU A 216 10.46 -21.28 -0.87
C GLU A 216 10.16 -19.87 -0.29
N GLY A 217 10.64 -19.63 0.91
CA GLY A 217 10.45 -18.35 1.62
C GLY A 217 9.06 -18.16 2.20
N GLN A 218 8.13 -19.11 2.01
CA GLN A 218 6.79 -19.04 2.61
C GLN A 218 6.68 -19.96 3.83
N THR A 219 6.00 -19.49 4.87
CA THR A 219 5.81 -20.28 6.09
C THR A 219 4.38 -20.08 6.62
N PHE A 220 3.71 -21.19 6.89
CA PHE A 220 2.32 -21.23 7.31
C PHE A 220 2.21 -21.81 8.71
N TYR A 221 1.38 -21.22 9.52
CA TYR A 221 1.12 -21.68 10.91
C TYR A 221 -0.37 -21.77 11.19
N THR A 222 -0.72 -22.77 11.99
CA THR A 222 -1.97 -22.78 12.74
C THR A 222 -1.72 -22.25 14.14
N ALA A 223 -2.65 -21.46 14.65
CA ALA A 223 -2.60 -20.91 16.00
C ALA A 223 -3.65 -21.61 16.88
N ALA A 224 -3.27 -22.06 18.06
CA ALA A 224 -4.15 -22.76 18.99
C ALA A 224 -4.03 -22.22 20.42
N VAL A 225 -5.15 -22.32 21.18
CA VAL A 225 -5.22 -22.11 22.62
C VAL A 225 -5.83 -23.37 23.23
N ASP A 226 -5.15 -23.96 24.20
CA ASP A 226 -5.58 -25.23 24.87
C ASP A 226 -5.92 -26.35 23.84
N GLY A 227 -5.17 -26.40 22.75
CA GLY A 227 -5.35 -27.41 21.68
C GLY A 227 -6.50 -27.11 20.70
N VAL A 228 -7.22 -26.01 20.86
CA VAL A 228 -8.28 -25.57 19.94
C VAL A 228 -7.70 -24.55 18.96
N GLU A 229 -7.86 -24.80 17.65
CA GLU A 229 -7.45 -23.84 16.61
C GLU A 229 -8.24 -22.52 16.75
N VAL A 230 -7.51 -21.41 16.87
CA VAL A 230 -8.08 -20.06 17.05
C VAL A 230 -7.74 -19.12 15.91
N GLY A 231 -6.85 -19.52 14.99
CA GLY A 231 -6.46 -18.69 13.87
C GLY A 231 -5.33 -19.27 13.02
N ILE A 232 -4.89 -18.48 12.07
CA ILE A 232 -3.79 -18.80 11.13
C ILE A 232 -2.81 -17.64 11.02
N LEU A 233 -1.60 -17.95 10.55
CA LEU A 233 -0.58 -16.97 10.21
C LEU A 233 0.18 -17.45 8.98
N TRP A 234 0.32 -16.58 7.98
CA TRP A 234 1.17 -16.79 6.80
C TRP A 234 2.23 -15.69 6.73
N LEU A 235 3.50 -16.11 6.78
CA LEU A 235 4.68 -15.25 6.65
C LEU A 235 5.42 -15.57 5.36
N GLY A 236 5.72 -14.52 4.59
CA GLY A 236 6.66 -14.59 3.47
C GLY A 236 7.98 -13.93 3.85
N MET A 237 9.09 -14.61 3.59
CA MET A 237 10.43 -14.03 3.70
C MET A 237 10.78 -13.32 2.40
N ARG A 238 11.25 -12.10 2.51
CA ARG A 238 11.62 -11.23 1.40
C ARG A 238 12.98 -10.59 1.70
N GLU A 239 13.50 -9.89 0.73
CA GLU A 239 14.66 -9.04 0.90
C GLU A 239 14.24 -7.58 0.84
N ARG A 240 14.84 -6.74 1.68
CA ARG A 240 14.62 -5.30 1.71
C ARG A 240 15.96 -4.60 1.94
N ASP A 241 16.51 -4.01 0.88
CA ASP A 241 17.84 -3.40 0.85
C ASP A 241 18.95 -4.36 1.32
N GLY A 242 18.94 -5.59 0.77
CA GLY A 242 19.92 -6.64 1.10
C GLY A 242 19.77 -7.26 2.49
N ARG A 243 18.66 -6.99 3.20
CA ARG A 243 18.39 -7.52 4.54
C ARG A 243 17.16 -8.41 4.55
N PRO A 244 17.17 -9.49 5.32
CA PRO A 244 15.99 -10.33 5.50
C PRO A 244 14.82 -9.56 6.11
N HIS A 245 13.69 -9.59 5.43
CA HIS A 245 12.45 -8.92 5.80
C HIS A 245 11.29 -9.92 5.79
N ALA A 246 10.57 -10.05 6.89
CA ALA A 246 9.35 -10.83 6.91
C ALA A 246 8.16 -9.98 6.47
N PHE A 247 7.19 -10.60 5.81
CA PHE A 247 5.94 -9.95 5.45
C PHE A 247 4.76 -10.82 5.89
N VAL A 248 3.81 -10.24 6.62
CA VAL A 248 2.56 -10.90 6.98
C VAL A 248 1.64 -10.83 5.77
N LEU A 249 1.46 -11.98 5.11
CA LEU A 249 0.60 -12.12 3.94
C LEU A 249 -0.84 -12.38 4.36
N ASP A 250 -1.03 -13.19 5.40
CA ASP A 250 -2.33 -13.46 5.98
C ASP A 250 -2.23 -13.68 7.51
N ILE A 251 -3.15 -13.10 8.24
CA ILE A 251 -3.28 -13.31 9.68
C ILE A 251 -4.75 -13.20 10.07
N GLU A 252 -5.31 -14.29 10.57
CA GLU A 252 -6.71 -14.34 10.94
C GLU A 252 -6.91 -14.97 12.31
N VAL A 253 -7.82 -14.38 13.08
CA VAL A 253 -8.43 -15.00 14.27
C VAL A 253 -9.84 -15.44 13.91
N ALA A 254 -10.15 -16.71 14.14
CA ALA A 254 -11.45 -17.30 13.86
C ALA A 254 -12.59 -16.45 14.47
N ALA A 255 -13.68 -16.29 13.73
CA ALA A 255 -14.73 -15.32 14.06
C ALA A 255 -15.29 -15.47 15.48
N ASP A 256 -15.48 -16.70 15.95
CA ASP A 256 -15.96 -17.06 17.31
C ASP A 256 -14.88 -16.88 18.39
N GLN A 257 -13.61 -16.65 17.99
CA GLN A 257 -12.47 -16.46 18.89
C GLN A 257 -12.00 -15.01 18.98
N ARG A 258 -12.63 -14.09 18.24
CA ARG A 258 -12.28 -12.66 18.24
C ARG A 258 -12.60 -11.99 19.58
N ARG A 259 -12.01 -10.83 19.84
CA ARG A 259 -12.19 -9.98 21.05
C ARG A 259 -11.69 -10.59 22.36
N LYS A 260 -10.84 -11.63 22.28
CA LYS A 260 -10.21 -12.28 23.43
C LYS A 260 -8.73 -11.92 23.60
N GLY A 261 -8.21 -10.98 22.77
CA GLY A 261 -6.79 -10.60 22.78
C GLY A 261 -5.91 -11.43 21.84
N TYR A 262 -6.42 -12.51 21.24
CA TYR A 262 -5.63 -13.43 20.42
C TYR A 262 -4.97 -12.80 19.19
N GLY A 263 -5.55 -11.76 18.60
CA GLY A 263 -4.92 -11.02 17.50
C GLY A 263 -3.58 -10.40 17.90
N ARG A 264 -3.48 -9.83 19.12
CA ARG A 264 -2.22 -9.28 19.65
C ARG A 264 -1.19 -10.38 19.90
N GLU A 265 -1.62 -11.48 20.49
CA GLU A 265 -0.75 -12.62 20.78
C GLU A 265 -0.25 -13.28 19.48
N LEU A 266 -1.10 -13.36 18.46
CA LEU A 266 -0.74 -13.89 17.15
C LEU A 266 0.26 -12.98 16.42
N MET A 267 0.12 -11.66 16.53
CA MET A 267 1.15 -10.72 16.03
C MET A 267 2.48 -10.87 16.78
N HIS A 268 2.46 -11.05 18.10
CA HIS A 268 3.69 -11.35 18.84
C HIS A 268 4.31 -12.69 18.39
N ALA A 269 3.48 -13.67 18.03
CA ALA A 269 3.97 -14.93 17.44
C ALA A 269 4.59 -14.68 16.07
N ALA A 270 3.98 -13.87 15.21
CA ALA A 270 4.54 -13.46 13.91
C ALA A 270 5.90 -12.80 14.06
N GLU A 271 6.06 -11.86 15.02
CA GLU A 271 7.34 -11.20 15.31
C GLU A 271 8.41 -12.20 15.81
N ARG A 272 8.03 -13.18 16.64
CA ARG A 272 8.97 -14.23 17.10
C ARG A 272 9.41 -15.15 15.97
N GLU A 273 8.45 -15.59 15.14
CA GLU A 273 8.75 -16.46 14.00
C GLU A 273 9.58 -15.73 12.94
N ALA A 274 9.28 -14.47 12.64
CA ALA A 274 10.07 -13.63 11.75
C ALA A 274 11.55 -13.56 12.22
N ARG A 275 11.79 -13.32 13.52
CA ARG A 275 13.14 -13.35 14.08
C ARG A 275 13.80 -14.74 14.00
N ARG A 276 13.04 -15.80 14.27
CA ARG A 276 13.54 -17.19 14.15
C ARG A 276 13.98 -17.50 12.72
N LEU A 277 13.29 -16.92 11.73
CA LEU A 277 13.62 -17.00 10.31
C LEU A 277 14.76 -16.05 9.90
N GLY A 278 15.28 -15.23 10.81
CA GLY A 278 16.41 -14.34 10.59
C GLY A 278 16.03 -12.95 10.07
N ALA A 279 14.74 -12.56 10.12
CA ALA A 279 14.32 -11.23 9.67
C ALA A 279 14.75 -10.13 10.65
N ASP A 280 15.18 -9.00 10.09
CA ASP A 280 15.51 -7.76 10.83
C ASP A 280 14.27 -6.88 11.05
N SER A 281 13.26 -7.05 10.22
CA SER A 281 12.03 -6.26 10.21
C SER A 281 10.84 -7.09 9.72
N ILE A 282 9.63 -6.64 10.03
CA ILE A 282 8.39 -7.26 9.56
C ILE A 282 7.44 -6.19 9.01
N GLY A 283 6.86 -6.46 7.85
CA GLY A 283 5.87 -5.60 7.20
C GLY A 283 4.51 -6.28 7.08
N LEU A 284 3.51 -5.48 6.80
CA LEU A 284 2.16 -5.94 6.50
C LEU A 284 1.43 -4.91 5.61
N HIS A 285 0.36 -5.39 5.00
CA HIS A 285 -0.64 -4.56 4.33
C HIS A 285 -1.97 -4.73 5.07
N VAL A 286 -2.68 -3.63 5.29
CA VAL A 286 -4.00 -3.65 5.93
C VAL A 286 -4.97 -2.77 5.15
N PHE A 287 -6.20 -3.22 4.96
CA PHE A 287 -7.26 -2.43 4.35
C PHE A 287 -7.75 -1.34 5.30
N GLY A 288 -8.03 -0.15 4.78
CA GLY A 288 -8.43 1.00 5.58
C GLY A 288 -9.75 0.82 6.34
N PHE A 289 -10.65 -0.03 5.86
CA PHE A 289 -11.89 -0.36 6.56
C PHE A 289 -11.68 -1.22 7.82
N ASN A 290 -10.54 -1.91 7.96
CA ASN A 290 -10.21 -2.73 9.12
C ASN A 290 -9.53 -1.90 10.22
N SER A 291 -10.26 -0.92 10.75
CA SER A 291 -9.76 0.01 11.77
C SER A 291 -9.24 -0.69 13.02
N ALA A 292 -9.87 -1.80 13.42
CA ALA A 292 -9.45 -2.57 14.60
C ALA A 292 -8.05 -3.20 14.40
N ALA A 293 -7.73 -3.68 13.19
CA ALA A 293 -6.40 -4.17 12.87
C ALA A 293 -5.38 -3.03 12.80
N VAL A 294 -5.75 -1.90 12.20
CA VAL A 294 -4.87 -0.70 12.15
C VAL A 294 -4.50 -0.26 13.57
N GLU A 295 -5.48 -0.08 14.46
CA GLU A 295 -5.25 0.28 15.87
C GLU A 295 -4.37 -0.75 16.59
N LEU A 296 -4.58 -2.04 16.34
CA LEU A 296 -3.75 -3.11 16.90
C LEU A 296 -2.30 -2.96 16.47
N TYR A 297 -2.04 -2.79 15.16
CA TYR A 297 -0.68 -2.70 14.63
C TYR A 297 0.04 -1.43 15.09
N GLU A 298 -0.64 -0.28 15.10
CA GLU A 298 -0.09 0.96 15.65
C GLU A 298 0.23 0.81 17.14
N GLY A 299 -0.67 0.18 17.91
CA GLY A 299 -0.46 -0.13 19.33
C GLY A 299 0.66 -1.13 19.61
N LEU A 300 1.14 -1.88 18.60
CA LEU A 300 2.30 -2.75 18.65
C LEU A 300 3.60 -2.05 18.18
N GLY A 301 3.49 -0.82 17.66
CA GLY A 301 4.61 -0.02 17.20
C GLY A 301 4.89 -0.14 15.70
N TYR A 302 3.99 -0.75 14.94
CA TYR A 302 4.07 -0.69 13.47
C TYR A 302 3.82 0.74 13.02
N ARG A 303 4.65 1.25 12.13
CA ARG A 303 4.51 2.58 11.56
C ARG A 303 4.04 2.51 10.12
N ARG A 304 3.20 3.43 9.71
CA ARG A 304 2.74 3.55 8.32
C ARG A 304 3.92 3.93 7.43
N THR A 305 3.99 3.32 6.26
CA THR A 305 5.00 3.63 5.24
C THR A 305 4.40 4.18 3.96
N GLU A 306 3.14 3.86 3.70
CA GLU A 306 2.35 4.39 2.59
C GLU A 306 0.86 4.20 2.90
N GLU A 307 0.05 5.16 2.48
CA GLU A 307 -1.42 5.07 2.45
C GLU A 307 -1.91 5.22 1.02
N SER A 308 -2.80 4.34 0.60
CA SER A 308 -3.51 4.49 -0.66
C SER A 308 -4.91 5.02 -0.38
N LEU A 309 -5.17 6.24 -0.81
CA LEU A 309 -6.49 6.86 -0.69
C LEU A 309 -7.26 6.71 -2.00
N LEU A 310 -8.58 6.56 -1.90
CA LEU A 310 -9.46 6.34 -3.03
C LEU A 310 -10.67 7.27 -2.96
N ARG A 311 -11.06 7.81 -4.11
CA ARG A 311 -12.28 8.60 -4.30
C ARG A 311 -13.05 8.10 -5.51
N ASP A 312 -14.33 7.80 -5.35
CA ASP A 312 -15.27 7.55 -6.45
C ASP A 312 -15.66 8.87 -7.17
N LEU A 313 -15.99 8.79 -8.47
CA LEU A 313 -16.27 9.93 -9.35
C LEU A 313 -17.74 10.08 -9.72
#